data_21d0c7d7dbb8b3b16b799dd5613a49e7
#
_entry.id   21d0c7d7dbb8b3b16b799dd5613a49e7
#
_cell.length_a   1.000
_cell.length_b   1.000
_cell.length_c   1.000
_cell.angle_alpha   90.00
_cell.angle_beta   90.00
_cell.angle_gamma   90.00
#
_symmetry.space_group_name_H-M   'P 1'
#
loop_
_entity.id
_entity.type
_entity.pdbx_description
1 polymer ?
#
loop_
_entity_poly.entity_id
_entity_poly.type
_entity_poly.pdbx_seq_one_letter_code
_entity_poly.pdbx_strand_id
1 'polypeptide(L)'
;ARFGNFPQPSKAISSVEIYFDASTSMKGYFASGDGQISNIVSRFEKIGNNSKIFLVRKNDNVDTYSGYSTDLQNNLNLFDGGSTHFEKLIPMMCDKSSKGKLAVLVTDGIVYINKNASTALEQFQNLLAKALKGKTADKAIAVLKYSAKFASKQVGKGGACYFDMFDTPKKIDTNNRPFYIIAVGAPEDILALQDNTDLKPELQLYYGFDENSILQKGEQESPQKGTGTDLAKDIVLRMTLPKTVSYMYNADTDYFNHSAAKLTLGEKQLKDTTQYTTNSIKTESGINLTITIKSPASTGIGTGTLTYSVENIIPASWLALSVNDDSSPNVLMYRDKTFGLEYLLKGIRDAFDGNKPLVKTTFEYK
;
A
#
# COMPACT_ATOMS: atom_id res chain seq x y z
N ALA A 1 23.01 25.29 -0.04
CA ALA A 1 21.66 24.72 -0.07
C ALA A 1 21.29 24.22 1.32
N ARG A 2 20.28 24.82 1.96
CA ARG A 2 19.77 24.34 3.26
C ARG A 2 18.86 23.16 2.98
N PHE A 3 19.20 22.01 3.53
CA PHE A 3 18.30 20.86 3.58
C PHE A 3 16.98 21.30 4.22
N GLY A 4 15.88 21.13 3.49
CA GLY A 4 14.56 21.32 4.07
C GLY A 4 14.43 20.41 5.29
N ASN A 5 13.79 20.91 6.34
CA ASN A 5 13.53 20.13 7.55
C ASN A 5 12.77 18.86 7.18
N PHE A 6 13.48 17.73 7.15
CA PHE A 6 12.79 16.45 7.29
C PHE A 6 11.94 16.53 8.56
N PRO A 7 10.70 16.05 8.54
CA PRO A 7 9.94 15.94 9.77
C PRO A 7 10.83 15.19 10.77
N GLN A 8 11.15 15.84 11.89
CA GLN A 8 11.87 15.22 13.00
C GLN A 8 11.07 13.96 13.38
N PRO A 9 11.73 12.86 13.77
CA PRO A 9 11.02 11.70 14.27
C PRO A 9 9.98 12.18 15.28
N SER A 10 8.72 11.79 15.04
CA SER A 10 7.58 12.27 15.80
C SER A 10 7.81 12.02 17.29
N LYS A 11 7.29 12.88 18.15
CA LYS A 11 7.03 12.52 19.54
C LYS A 11 6.38 11.13 19.50
N ALA A 12 6.95 10.19 20.25
CA ALA A 12 6.53 8.79 20.27
C ALA A 12 5.00 8.68 20.17
N ILE A 13 4.52 7.78 19.29
CA ILE A 13 3.11 7.46 19.17
C ILE A 13 2.58 7.15 20.56
N SER A 14 1.60 7.90 21.04
CA SER A 14 1.12 7.80 22.41
C SER A 14 0.08 6.71 22.58
N SER A 15 -0.72 6.45 21.54
CA SER A 15 -1.77 5.44 21.59
C SER A 15 -2.03 4.78 20.24
N VAL A 16 -2.48 3.51 20.30
CA VAL A 16 -2.87 2.71 19.13
C VAL A 16 -4.23 2.09 19.41
N GLU A 17 -5.21 2.38 18.57
CA GLU A 17 -6.49 1.68 18.54
C GLU A 17 -6.46 0.60 17.47
N ILE A 18 -6.56 -0.66 17.87
CA ILE A 18 -6.49 -1.82 16.97
C ILE A 18 -7.89 -2.37 16.77
N TYR A 19 -8.36 -2.30 15.55
CA TYR A 19 -9.65 -2.85 15.12
C TYR A 19 -9.41 -4.20 14.45
N PHE A 20 -9.93 -5.26 15.04
CA PHE A 20 -9.93 -6.58 14.43
C PHE A 20 -11.21 -6.76 13.60
N ASP A 21 -11.04 -7.07 12.35
CA ASP A 21 -12.08 -7.63 11.52
C ASP A 21 -12.51 -8.99 12.12
N ALA A 22 -13.67 -9.01 12.76
CA ALA A 22 -14.20 -10.20 13.39
C ALA A 22 -15.13 -11.00 12.45
N SER A 23 -14.89 -10.90 11.14
CA SER A 23 -15.59 -11.70 10.13
C SER A 23 -15.29 -13.19 10.28
N THR A 24 -16.20 -14.02 9.78
CA THR A 24 -16.08 -15.48 9.87
C THR A 24 -14.82 -16.00 9.16
N SER A 25 -14.40 -15.37 8.08
CA SER A 25 -13.19 -15.75 7.34
C SER A 25 -11.90 -15.61 8.18
N MET A 26 -11.87 -14.67 9.12
CA MET A 26 -10.73 -14.52 10.03
C MET A 26 -10.50 -15.72 10.96
N LYS A 27 -11.52 -16.55 11.21
CA LYS A 27 -11.37 -17.77 12.03
C LYS A 27 -10.27 -18.70 11.55
N GLY A 28 -10.09 -18.79 10.22
CA GLY A 28 -9.10 -19.69 9.64
C GLY A 28 -7.67 -19.40 10.06
N TYR A 29 -7.33 -18.16 10.31
CA TYR A 29 -6.00 -17.77 10.79
C TYR A 29 -5.75 -18.18 12.23
N PHE A 30 -6.76 -18.11 13.08
CA PHE A 30 -6.65 -18.50 14.50
C PHE A 30 -6.79 -20.00 14.69
N ALA A 31 -7.60 -20.67 13.86
CA ALA A 31 -7.79 -22.12 13.92
C ALA A 31 -6.52 -22.91 13.55
N SER A 32 -5.59 -22.30 12.87
CA SER A 32 -4.29 -22.91 12.54
C SER A 32 -3.45 -23.22 13.79
N GLY A 33 -3.70 -22.50 14.89
CA GLY A 33 -3.02 -22.69 16.17
C GLY A 33 -1.55 -22.24 16.21
N ASP A 34 -1.02 -21.62 15.15
CA ASP A 34 0.40 -21.21 15.09
C ASP A 34 0.67 -19.80 15.67
N GLY A 35 -0.38 -19.04 15.96
CA GLY A 35 -0.28 -17.73 16.60
C GLY A 35 0.36 -16.63 15.76
N GLN A 36 0.62 -16.83 14.45
CA GLN A 36 1.35 -15.86 13.61
C GLN A 36 0.66 -14.50 13.58
N ILE A 37 -0.67 -14.46 13.34
CA ILE A 37 -1.41 -13.19 13.28
C ILE A 37 -1.34 -12.45 14.63
N SER A 38 -1.52 -13.15 15.74
CA SER A 38 -1.45 -12.56 17.08
C SER A 38 -0.05 -12.02 17.40
N ASN A 39 1.00 -12.76 17.00
CA ASN A 39 2.39 -12.33 17.19
C ASN A 39 2.70 -11.06 16.40
N ILE A 40 2.19 -10.93 15.16
CA ILE A 40 2.38 -9.73 14.36
C ILE A 40 1.61 -8.56 14.96
N VAL A 41 0.35 -8.76 15.35
CA VAL A 41 -0.47 -7.70 15.95
C VAL A 41 0.12 -7.22 17.28
N SER A 42 0.71 -8.10 18.09
CA SER A 42 1.36 -7.72 19.34
C SER A 42 2.51 -6.72 19.15
N ARG A 43 3.10 -6.64 17.96
CA ARG A 43 4.11 -5.63 17.66
C ARG A 43 3.50 -4.24 17.55
N PHE A 44 2.25 -4.15 17.03
CA PHE A 44 1.51 -2.89 16.95
C PHE A 44 1.00 -2.45 18.32
N GLU A 45 0.62 -3.40 19.19
CA GLU A 45 0.26 -3.09 20.60
C GLU A 45 1.41 -2.42 21.36
N LYS A 46 2.67 -2.70 20.98
CA LYS A 46 3.87 -2.17 21.62
C LYS A 46 4.35 -0.82 21.08
N ILE A 47 3.79 -0.34 19.98
CA ILE A 47 4.21 0.92 19.37
C ILE A 47 3.84 2.10 20.25
N GLY A 48 2.63 2.09 20.83
CA GLY A 48 2.13 3.14 21.71
C GLY A 48 2.28 2.80 23.18
N ASN A 49 2.28 3.82 24.01
CA ASN A 49 2.25 3.63 25.48
C ASN A 49 0.90 3.09 25.97
N ASN A 50 -0.14 3.21 25.16
CA ASN A 50 -1.49 2.75 25.43
C ASN A 50 -2.10 2.17 24.14
N SER A 51 -2.47 0.89 24.19
CA SER A 51 -3.17 0.23 23.10
C SER A 51 -4.54 -0.26 23.56
N LYS A 52 -5.52 -0.19 22.66
CA LYS A 52 -6.86 -0.71 22.86
C LYS A 52 -7.24 -1.58 21.69
N ILE A 53 -7.89 -2.70 21.96
CA ILE A 53 -8.40 -3.62 20.93
C ILE A 53 -9.91 -3.49 20.85
N PHE A 54 -10.41 -3.45 19.62
CA PHE A 54 -11.82 -3.46 19.27
C PHE A 54 -12.09 -4.59 18.29
N LEU A 55 -13.27 -5.18 18.37
CA LEU A 55 -13.75 -6.16 17.40
C LEU A 55 -14.80 -5.52 16.51
N VAL A 56 -14.58 -5.59 15.21
CA VAL A 56 -15.56 -5.14 14.20
C VAL A 56 -16.43 -6.35 13.88
N ARG A 57 -17.64 -6.35 14.43
CA ARG A 57 -18.57 -7.46 14.35
C ARG A 57 -19.69 -7.25 13.33
N LYS A 58 -20.64 -8.14 13.31
CA LYS A 58 -21.82 -8.06 12.43
C LYS A 58 -22.49 -6.68 12.50
N ASN A 59 -22.92 -6.19 11.34
CA ASN A 59 -23.54 -4.87 11.16
C ASN A 59 -22.59 -3.69 11.50
N ASP A 60 -21.30 -3.88 11.34
CA ASP A 60 -20.26 -2.89 11.63
C ASP A 60 -20.22 -2.41 13.09
N ASN A 61 -20.80 -3.20 14.01
CA ASN A 61 -20.70 -2.90 15.43
C ASN A 61 -19.24 -3.03 15.89
N VAL A 62 -18.78 -2.03 16.63
CA VAL A 62 -17.41 -1.97 17.17
C VAL A 62 -17.50 -2.17 18.67
N ASP A 63 -17.05 -3.34 19.13
CA ASP A 63 -17.06 -3.73 20.54
C ASP A 63 -15.65 -3.63 21.12
N THR A 64 -15.51 -3.06 22.33
CA THR A 64 -14.23 -3.06 23.04
C THR A 64 -13.89 -4.49 23.48
N TYR A 65 -12.63 -4.88 23.24
CA TYR A 65 -12.09 -6.14 23.70
C TYR A 65 -11.09 -5.90 24.84
N SER A 66 -11.31 -6.50 26.00
CA SER A 66 -10.50 -6.28 27.21
C SER A 66 -9.28 -7.21 27.31
N GLY A 67 -9.16 -8.21 26.43
CA GLY A 67 -8.02 -9.14 26.35
C GLY A 67 -6.90 -8.63 25.47
N TYR A 68 -5.83 -9.42 25.35
CA TYR A 68 -4.73 -9.19 24.43
C TYR A 68 -5.01 -9.88 23.08
N SER A 69 -4.31 -9.44 22.01
CA SER A 69 -4.42 -10.08 20.70
C SER A 69 -4.11 -11.58 20.73
N THR A 70 -3.20 -12.00 21.63
CA THR A 70 -2.83 -13.40 21.83
C THR A 70 -3.97 -14.26 22.42
N ASP A 71 -4.95 -13.65 23.08
CA ASP A 71 -6.07 -14.38 23.68
C ASP A 71 -7.18 -14.70 22.67
N LEU A 72 -7.19 -13.99 21.52
CA LEU A 72 -8.24 -14.17 20.49
C LEU A 72 -8.28 -15.58 19.92
N GLN A 73 -7.13 -16.27 19.83
CA GLN A 73 -7.06 -17.65 19.34
C GLN A 73 -7.88 -18.65 20.19
N ASN A 74 -8.15 -18.32 21.46
CA ASN A 74 -8.94 -19.15 22.37
C ASN A 74 -10.44 -18.82 22.32
N ASN A 75 -10.84 -17.80 21.56
CA ASN A 75 -12.19 -17.25 21.53
C ASN A 75 -12.73 -17.13 20.11
N LEU A 76 -12.67 -18.21 19.31
CA LEU A 76 -13.10 -18.22 17.92
C LEU A 76 -14.57 -17.82 17.71
N ASN A 77 -15.42 -17.94 18.74
CA ASN A 77 -16.82 -17.52 18.68
C ASN A 77 -16.99 -15.99 18.55
N LEU A 78 -15.95 -15.22 18.87
CA LEU A 78 -15.96 -13.77 18.66
C LEU A 78 -15.94 -13.39 17.18
N PHE A 79 -15.47 -14.27 16.31
CA PHE A 79 -15.42 -14.09 14.86
C PHE A 79 -16.71 -14.62 14.22
N ASP A 80 -17.81 -13.97 14.50
CA ASP A 80 -19.16 -14.29 13.98
C ASP A 80 -19.70 -13.22 13.03
N GLY A 81 -18.89 -12.23 12.72
CA GLY A 81 -19.20 -11.15 11.81
C GLY A 81 -19.51 -11.63 10.40
N GLY A 82 -20.30 -10.86 9.70
CA GLY A 82 -20.54 -11.04 8.27
C GLY A 82 -19.46 -10.36 7.45
N SER A 83 -19.87 -9.62 6.46
CA SER A 83 -18.97 -8.88 5.56
C SER A 83 -18.36 -7.66 6.22
N THR A 84 -17.12 -7.37 5.87
CA THR A 84 -16.40 -6.18 6.30
C THR A 84 -16.66 -5.04 5.32
N HIS A 85 -17.11 -3.90 5.82
CA HIS A 85 -17.44 -2.72 5.03
C HIS A 85 -16.31 -1.68 5.14
N PHE A 86 -15.29 -1.78 4.29
CA PHE A 86 -14.15 -0.87 4.29
C PHE A 86 -14.54 0.59 4.05
N GLU A 87 -15.61 0.82 3.27
CA GLU A 87 -16.16 2.15 2.99
C GLU A 87 -16.79 2.83 4.22
N LYS A 88 -16.95 2.09 5.32
CA LYS A 88 -17.34 2.62 6.62
C LYS A 88 -16.19 2.62 7.62
N LEU A 89 -15.39 1.56 7.65
CA LEU A 89 -14.31 1.38 8.62
C LEU A 89 -13.16 2.35 8.40
N ILE A 90 -12.66 2.48 7.17
CA ILE A 90 -11.49 3.35 6.91
C ILE A 90 -11.84 4.82 7.18
N PRO A 91 -13.00 5.36 6.78
CA PRO A 91 -13.44 6.71 7.19
C PRO A 91 -13.55 6.87 8.71
N MET A 92 -14.07 5.88 9.43
CA MET A 92 -14.11 5.87 10.89
C MET A 92 -12.69 5.94 11.49
N MET A 93 -11.75 5.17 10.94
CA MET A 93 -10.34 5.21 11.37
C MET A 93 -9.72 6.59 11.14
N CYS A 94 -10.03 7.26 10.03
CA CYS A 94 -9.61 8.64 9.80
C CYS A 94 -10.14 9.59 10.90
N ASP A 95 -11.39 9.43 11.30
CA ASP A 95 -12.02 10.25 12.36
C ASP A 95 -11.42 9.94 13.74
N LYS A 96 -10.98 8.71 13.99
CA LYS A 96 -10.42 8.25 15.26
C LYS A 96 -8.92 8.54 15.41
N SER A 97 -8.20 8.67 14.31
CA SER A 97 -6.76 8.94 14.31
C SER A 97 -6.46 10.44 14.43
N SER A 98 -5.33 10.75 15.01
CA SER A 98 -4.79 12.11 15.12
C SER A 98 -3.28 12.03 15.34
N LYS A 99 -2.59 13.17 15.41
CA LYS A 99 -1.15 13.18 15.72
C LYS A 99 -0.87 12.49 17.05
N GLY A 100 0.03 11.48 17.00
CA GLY A 100 0.38 10.63 18.14
C GLY A 100 -0.66 9.54 18.44
N LYS A 101 -1.74 9.42 17.66
CA LYS A 101 -2.77 8.39 17.82
C LYS A 101 -3.03 7.68 16.49
N LEU A 102 -2.69 6.39 16.42
CA LEU A 102 -2.95 5.53 15.28
C LEU A 102 -4.26 4.78 15.42
N ALA A 103 -4.96 4.61 14.30
CA ALA A 103 -6.02 3.62 14.12
C ALA A 103 -5.51 2.52 13.19
N VAL A 104 -5.59 1.28 13.62
CA VAL A 104 -5.02 0.11 12.94
C VAL A 104 -6.11 -0.93 12.73
N LEU A 105 -6.33 -1.39 11.50
CA LEU A 105 -7.26 -2.46 11.16
C LEU A 105 -6.47 -3.71 10.81
N VAL A 106 -6.85 -4.84 11.41
CA VAL A 106 -6.34 -6.19 11.07
C VAL A 106 -7.42 -6.93 10.32
N THR A 107 -7.18 -7.32 9.07
CA THR A 107 -8.20 -7.87 8.17
C THR A 107 -7.59 -8.83 7.14
N ASP A 108 -8.39 -9.74 6.60
CA ASP A 108 -8.02 -10.53 5.42
C ASP A 108 -8.17 -9.75 4.10
N GLY A 109 -8.71 -8.54 4.15
CA GLY A 109 -8.82 -7.65 3.01
C GLY A 109 -9.89 -8.05 1.97
N ILE A 110 -10.73 -9.03 2.26
CA ILE A 110 -11.77 -9.51 1.34
C ILE A 110 -12.84 -8.44 1.17
N VAL A 111 -13.05 -8.00 -0.07
CA VAL A 111 -14.04 -6.99 -0.40
C VAL A 111 -15.43 -7.62 -0.51
N TYR A 112 -16.39 -7.05 0.21
CA TYR A 112 -17.79 -7.42 0.03
C TYR A 112 -18.41 -6.64 -1.13
N ILE A 113 -19.11 -7.34 -2.02
CA ILE A 113 -19.79 -6.76 -3.17
C ILE A 113 -21.26 -7.16 -3.23
N ASN A 114 -22.08 -6.34 -3.87
CA ASN A 114 -23.42 -6.73 -4.26
C ASN A 114 -23.35 -7.64 -5.50
N LYS A 115 -23.73 -8.90 -5.33
CA LYS A 115 -23.60 -9.99 -6.30
C LYS A 115 -24.33 -9.77 -7.64
N ASN A 116 -25.26 -8.84 -7.68
CA ASN A 116 -26.11 -8.61 -8.86
C ASN A 116 -25.55 -7.57 -9.83
N ALA A 117 -24.36 -6.99 -9.55
CA ALA A 117 -23.78 -5.95 -10.38
C ALA A 117 -22.54 -6.44 -11.12
N SER A 118 -22.52 -6.39 -12.44
CA SER A 118 -21.36 -6.78 -13.27
C SER A 118 -20.11 -5.90 -13.03
N THR A 119 -20.29 -4.70 -12.48
CA THR A 119 -19.25 -3.73 -12.17
C THR A 119 -19.09 -3.52 -10.67
N ALA A 120 -19.43 -4.53 -9.87
CA ALA A 120 -19.55 -4.39 -8.42
C ALA A 120 -18.23 -3.99 -7.74
N LEU A 121 -17.09 -4.49 -8.21
CA LEU A 121 -15.78 -4.12 -7.66
C LEU A 121 -15.40 -2.67 -8.00
N GLU A 122 -15.69 -2.19 -9.21
CA GLU A 122 -15.50 -0.78 -9.57
C GLU A 122 -16.43 0.15 -8.79
N GLN A 123 -17.67 -0.27 -8.57
CA GLN A 123 -18.62 0.47 -7.73
C GLN A 123 -18.13 0.54 -6.29
N PHE A 124 -17.58 -0.54 -5.74
CA PHE A 124 -16.95 -0.55 -4.42
C PHE A 124 -15.77 0.43 -4.35
N GLN A 125 -14.84 0.40 -5.33
CA GLN A 125 -13.72 1.36 -5.38
C GLN A 125 -14.21 2.80 -5.31
N ASN A 126 -15.19 3.15 -6.15
CA ASN A 126 -15.76 4.49 -6.20
C ASN A 126 -16.49 4.88 -4.91
N LEU A 127 -17.20 3.94 -4.30
CA LEU A 127 -17.88 4.14 -3.02
C LEU A 127 -16.88 4.42 -1.89
N LEU A 128 -15.80 3.65 -1.81
CA LEU A 128 -14.74 3.84 -0.84
C LEU A 128 -14.06 5.21 -1.01
N ALA A 129 -13.66 5.55 -2.24
CA ALA A 129 -13.05 6.85 -2.52
C ALA A 129 -13.98 8.03 -2.16
N LYS A 130 -15.28 7.89 -2.46
CA LYS A 130 -16.30 8.90 -2.09
C LYS A 130 -16.48 9.00 -0.57
N ALA A 131 -16.52 7.87 0.15
CA ALA A 131 -16.69 7.85 1.60
C ALA A 131 -15.51 8.49 2.35
N LEU A 132 -14.31 8.42 1.77
CA LEU A 132 -13.09 9.02 2.30
C LEU A 132 -12.92 10.50 1.93
N LYS A 133 -13.73 11.02 1.00
CA LYS A 133 -13.62 12.41 0.57
C LYS A 133 -13.79 13.38 1.75
N GLY A 134 -12.81 14.27 1.94
CA GLY A 134 -12.80 15.25 3.03
C GLY A 134 -12.33 14.69 4.39
N LYS A 135 -12.01 13.39 4.49
CA LYS A 135 -11.51 12.76 5.71
C LYS A 135 -10.01 12.47 5.70
N THR A 136 -9.36 12.63 4.55
CA THR A 136 -7.94 12.33 4.35
C THR A 136 -7.02 13.54 4.59
N ALA A 137 -7.59 14.73 4.83
CA ALA A 137 -6.81 15.91 5.16
C ALA A 137 -5.95 15.65 6.42
N ASP A 138 -4.66 15.99 6.35
CA ASP A 138 -3.69 15.76 7.42
C ASP A 138 -3.58 14.28 7.88
N LYS A 139 -3.94 13.35 7.02
CA LYS A 139 -3.85 11.91 7.24
C LYS A 139 -2.97 11.25 6.20
N ALA A 140 -2.27 10.21 6.65
CA ALA A 140 -1.64 9.22 5.80
C ALA A 140 -2.14 7.82 6.18
N ILE A 141 -1.96 6.88 5.27
CA ILE A 141 -2.36 5.50 5.43
C ILE A 141 -1.24 4.57 4.99
N ALA A 142 -1.02 3.51 5.78
CA ALA A 142 -0.15 2.40 5.43
C ALA A 142 -0.99 1.15 5.20
N VAL A 143 -0.69 0.39 4.17
CA VAL A 143 -1.22 -0.96 3.94
C VAL A 143 -0.05 -1.92 3.97
N LEU A 144 0.00 -2.77 4.99
CA LEU A 144 1.10 -3.70 5.25
C LEU A 144 0.60 -5.13 5.05
N LYS A 145 1.24 -5.89 4.16
CA LYS A 145 0.89 -7.28 3.86
C LYS A 145 1.78 -8.23 4.65
N TYR A 146 1.14 -9.21 5.24
CA TYR A 146 1.74 -10.37 5.89
C TYR A 146 1.13 -11.66 5.35
N SER A 147 1.73 -12.79 5.69
CA SER A 147 1.16 -14.12 5.43
C SER A 147 1.08 -14.90 6.72
N ALA A 148 0.07 -15.75 6.83
CA ALA A 148 -0.07 -16.67 7.93
C ALA A 148 -0.67 -17.99 7.45
N LYS A 149 -0.53 -19.02 8.27
CA LYS A 149 -1.24 -20.27 8.08
C LYS A 149 -2.74 -20.06 8.23
N PHE A 150 -3.48 -20.70 7.36
CA PHE A 150 -4.95 -20.64 7.32
C PHE A 150 -5.51 -22.06 7.22
N ALA A 151 -6.44 -22.39 8.11
CA ALA A 151 -7.05 -23.72 8.17
C ALA A 151 -8.58 -23.61 8.30
N SER A 152 -9.28 -23.64 7.18
CA SER A 152 -10.75 -23.53 7.18
C SER A 152 -11.47 -24.81 7.54
N LYS A 153 -10.82 -25.96 7.39
CA LYS A 153 -11.42 -27.29 7.61
C LYS A 153 -11.84 -27.56 9.04
N GLN A 154 -11.27 -26.85 10.01
CA GLN A 154 -11.48 -27.11 11.44
C GLN A 154 -12.55 -26.23 12.07
N VAL A 155 -13.08 -25.23 11.35
CA VAL A 155 -13.96 -24.20 11.92
C VAL A 155 -15.12 -23.85 11.00
N GLY A 156 -16.29 -23.56 11.60
CA GLY A 156 -17.49 -23.12 10.92
C GLY A 156 -18.52 -24.22 10.64
N LYS A 157 -19.71 -23.81 10.21
CA LYS A 157 -20.77 -24.76 9.79
C LYS A 157 -20.30 -25.53 8.55
N GLY A 158 -20.33 -26.86 8.61
CA GLY A 158 -19.85 -27.69 7.51
C GLY A 158 -18.34 -27.72 7.32
N GLY A 159 -17.55 -27.20 8.27
CA GLY A 159 -16.09 -27.21 8.20
C GLY A 159 -15.50 -26.20 7.21
N ALA A 160 -16.16 -25.06 6.98
CA ALA A 160 -15.64 -23.96 6.17
C ALA A 160 -15.87 -22.62 6.88
N CYS A 161 -14.89 -21.74 6.81
CA CYS A 161 -15.02 -20.34 7.25
C CYS A 161 -14.81 -19.35 6.10
N TYR A 162 -14.33 -19.80 4.93
CA TYR A 162 -14.24 -19.00 3.73
C TYR A 162 -15.45 -19.20 2.84
N PHE A 163 -16.01 -18.12 2.36
CA PHE A 163 -17.13 -18.10 1.43
C PHE A 163 -16.76 -17.26 0.22
N ASP A 164 -16.98 -17.79 -0.98
CA ASP A 164 -16.69 -17.08 -2.22
C ASP A 164 -17.69 -15.94 -2.48
N MET A 165 -17.48 -15.22 -3.58
CA MET A 165 -18.34 -14.11 -3.99
C MET A 165 -19.83 -14.47 -4.16
N PHE A 166 -20.19 -15.75 -4.21
CA PHE A 166 -21.58 -16.24 -4.26
C PHE A 166 -22.05 -16.88 -2.95
N ASP A 167 -21.35 -16.66 -1.82
CA ASP A 167 -21.57 -17.29 -0.51
C ASP A 167 -21.47 -18.82 -0.54
N THR A 168 -20.73 -19.37 -1.49
CA THR A 168 -20.47 -20.81 -1.52
C THR A 168 -19.32 -21.13 -0.57
N PRO A 169 -19.50 -22.06 0.39
CA PRO A 169 -18.44 -22.42 1.31
C PRO A 169 -17.28 -23.10 0.59
N LYS A 170 -16.07 -22.67 0.89
CA LYS A 170 -14.82 -23.23 0.34
C LYS A 170 -13.93 -23.75 1.46
N LYS A 171 -13.27 -24.87 1.23
CA LYS A 171 -12.27 -25.44 2.14
C LYS A 171 -10.89 -25.04 1.69
N ILE A 172 -10.29 -24.09 2.40
CA ILE A 172 -8.97 -23.55 2.13
C ILE A 172 -8.03 -23.94 3.26
N ASP A 173 -6.92 -24.58 2.92
CA ASP A 173 -5.79 -24.80 3.81
C ASP A 173 -4.51 -24.39 3.10
N THR A 174 -3.76 -23.50 3.72
CA THR A 174 -2.50 -23.00 3.18
C THR A 174 -1.60 -22.47 4.30
N ASN A 175 -0.30 -22.41 4.05
CA ASN A 175 0.66 -21.79 4.96
C ASN A 175 0.90 -20.30 4.66
N ASN A 176 0.36 -19.78 3.55
CA ASN A 176 0.71 -18.46 3.00
C ASN A 176 -0.53 -17.61 2.70
N ARG A 177 -1.59 -17.73 3.49
CA ARG A 177 -2.76 -16.87 3.31
C ARG A 177 -2.41 -15.42 3.64
N PRO A 178 -2.60 -14.47 2.70
CA PRO A 178 -2.33 -13.07 2.98
C PRO A 178 -3.33 -12.51 3.98
N PHE A 179 -2.86 -11.63 4.86
CA PHE A 179 -3.67 -10.72 5.64
C PHE A 179 -3.00 -9.35 5.70
N TYR A 180 -3.76 -8.35 6.09
CA TYR A 180 -3.33 -6.97 5.98
C TYR A 180 -3.49 -6.24 7.30
N ILE A 181 -2.55 -5.34 7.55
CA ILE A 181 -2.67 -4.34 8.59
C ILE A 181 -2.75 -2.99 7.88
N ILE A 182 -3.88 -2.32 8.05
CA ILE A 182 -4.14 -0.99 7.50
C ILE A 182 -4.06 0.00 8.66
N ALA A 183 -3.10 0.92 8.61
CA ALA A 183 -2.89 1.91 9.66
C ALA A 183 -3.18 3.32 9.12
N VAL A 184 -3.95 4.10 9.86
CA VAL A 184 -4.26 5.50 9.57
C VAL A 184 -3.77 6.38 10.70
N GLY A 185 -3.12 7.48 10.36
CA GLY A 185 -2.57 8.43 11.33
C GLY A 185 -2.14 9.73 10.69
N ALA A 186 -1.50 10.60 11.45
CA ALA A 186 -0.80 11.73 10.89
C ALA A 186 0.38 11.25 10.02
N PRO A 187 0.79 11.99 8.97
CA PRO A 187 1.87 11.57 8.07
C PRO A 187 3.16 11.20 8.80
N GLU A 188 3.55 11.97 9.81
CA GLU A 188 4.74 11.69 10.63
C GLU A 188 4.64 10.36 11.43
N ASP A 189 3.44 10.00 11.90
CA ASP A 189 3.22 8.75 12.65
C ASP A 189 3.28 7.55 11.70
N ILE A 190 2.76 7.69 10.49
CA ILE A 190 2.85 6.66 9.45
C ILE A 190 4.29 6.48 8.94
N LEU A 191 5.07 7.55 8.81
CA LEU A 191 6.51 7.46 8.52
C LEU A 191 7.26 6.71 9.62
N ALA A 192 6.89 6.94 10.90
CA ALA A 192 7.47 6.20 12.01
C ALA A 192 7.19 4.69 11.94
N LEU A 193 6.03 4.28 11.39
CA LEU A 193 5.76 2.86 11.11
C LEU A 193 6.68 2.32 10.02
N GLN A 194 6.92 3.08 8.96
CA GLN A 194 7.82 2.68 7.87
C GLN A 194 9.25 2.44 8.36
N ASP A 195 9.72 3.26 9.29
CA ASP A 195 11.06 3.15 9.88
C ASP A 195 11.17 2.07 10.96
N ASN A 196 10.04 1.51 11.42
CA ASN A 196 10.02 0.49 12.46
C ASN A 196 10.39 -0.89 11.90
N THR A 197 11.64 -1.29 12.11
CA THR A 197 12.19 -2.56 11.62
C THR A 197 11.58 -3.80 12.26
N ASP A 198 10.90 -3.67 13.41
CA ASP A 198 10.28 -4.81 14.09
C ASP A 198 8.97 -5.25 13.43
N LEU A 199 8.33 -4.38 12.66
CA LEU A 199 7.07 -4.69 11.99
C LEU A 199 7.23 -5.73 10.86
N LYS A 200 8.32 -5.68 10.10
CA LYS A 200 8.72 -6.63 9.05
C LYS A 200 7.57 -7.07 8.12
N PRO A 201 6.84 -6.15 7.49
CA PRO A 201 5.85 -6.54 6.48
C PRO A 201 6.55 -7.14 5.26
N GLU A 202 5.89 -8.08 4.59
CA GLU A 202 6.39 -8.65 3.33
C GLU A 202 6.26 -7.66 2.17
N LEU A 203 5.13 -6.93 2.11
CA LEU A 203 4.90 -5.83 1.19
C LEU A 203 4.25 -4.66 1.94
N GLN A 204 4.46 -3.47 1.42
CA GLN A 204 3.96 -2.25 2.04
C GLN A 204 3.60 -1.20 0.98
N LEU A 205 2.53 -0.45 1.23
CA LEU A 205 2.09 0.72 0.47
C LEU A 205 1.78 1.86 1.42
N TYR A 206 2.04 3.08 0.98
CA TYR A 206 1.81 4.29 1.76
C TYR A 206 1.17 5.36 0.87
N TYR A 207 0.15 6.04 1.37
CA TYR A 207 -0.54 7.12 0.69
C TYR A 207 -0.84 8.27 1.66
N GLY A 208 -1.10 9.46 1.12
CA GLY A 208 -1.47 10.65 1.91
C GLY A 208 -0.26 11.48 2.35
N PHE A 209 0.88 11.32 1.67
CA PHE A 209 2.01 12.22 1.85
C PHE A 209 1.91 13.35 0.83
N ASP A 210 2.18 14.58 1.25
CA ASP A 210 2.25 15.69 0.33
C ASP A 210 3.53 15.63 -0.54
N GLU A 211 3.51 16.34 -1.66
CA GLU A 211 4.64 16.38 -2.60
C GLU A 211 5.94 16.88 -1.93
N ASN A 212 5.82 17.67 -0.85
CA ASN A 212 6.96 18.23 -0.14
C ASN A 212 7.59 17.21 0.82
N SER A 213 6.85 16.25 1.34
CA SER A 213 7.38 15.26 2.28
C SER A 213 8.08 14.08 1.60
N ILE A 214 7.62 13.68 0.41
CA ILE A 214 8.18 12.55 -0.34
C ILE A 214 9.09 13.02 -1.47
N LEU A 215 8.71 14.10 -2.16
CA LEU A 215 9.37 14.59 -3.37
C LEU A 215 10.52 15.55 -3.11
N GLN A 216 10.80 15.90 -1.86
CA GLN A 216 11.91 16.81 -1.57
C GLN A 216 13.25 16.19 -1.90
N LYS A 217 13.64 16.54 -3.14
CA LYS A 217 15.01 16.77 -3.56
C LYS A 217 15.99 15.63 -3.26
N GLY A 218 15.91 14.61 -4.09
CA GLY A 218 17.15 13.95 -4.45
C GLY A 218 18.13 15.01 -4.97
N GLU A 219 19.39 14.90 -4.61
CA GLU A 219 20.44 15.72 -5.19
C GLU A 219 20.40 15.55 -6.72
N GLN A 220 19.98 16.61 -7.42
CA GLN A 220 19.99 16.63 -8.87
C GLN A 220 21.38 17.07 -9.31
N GLU A 221 22.10 16.18 -9.95
CA GLU A 221 23.20 16.63 -10.78
C GLU A 221 22.61 17.32 -12.01
N SER A 222 22.94 18.59 -12.21
CA SER A 222 22.59 19.31 -13.44
C SER A 222 23.09 18.49 -14.64
N PRO A 223 22.31 18.40 -15.74
CA PRO A 223 22.79 17.73 -16.93
C PRO A 223 24.17 18.28 -17.29
N GLN A 224 25.16 17.40 -17.43
CA GLN A 224 26.47 17.82 -17.88
C GLN A 224 26.30 18.33 -19.31
N LYS A 225 26.27 19.66 -19.48
CA LYS A 225 26.33 20.27 -20.78
C LYS A 225 27.66 19.90 -21.40
N GLY A 226 27.65 19.13 -22.45
CA GLY A 226 28.73 19.16 -23.42
C GLY A 226 28.83 20.59 -23.93
N THR A 227 29.95 21.24 -23.70
CA THR A 227 30.21 22.58 -24.23
C THR A 227 30.14 22.52 -25.75
N GLY A 228 29.19 23.25 -26.33
CA GLY A 228 29.08 23.58 -27.77
C GLY A 228 29.12 22.39 -28.73
N THR A 229 28.18 22.29 -29.63
CA THR A 229 28.16 21.44 -30.83
C THR A 229 28.12 19.91 -30.65
N ASP A 230 28.20 19.34 -29.46
CA ASP A 230 28.28 17.91 -29.26
C ASP A 230 26.85 17.28 -29.15
N LEU A 231 26.00 17.56 -30.17
CA LEU A 231 24.70 16.91 -30.35
C LEU A 231 24.82 15.36 -30.54
N ALA A 232 26.04 14.87 -30.62
CA ALA A 232 26.36 13.46 -30.82
C ALA A 232 26.47 12.67 -29.49
N LYS A 233 26.50 13.34 -28.35
CA LYS A 233 26.66 12.67 -27.04
C LYS A 233 25.32 12.46 -26.32
N ASP A 234 25.22 11.35 -25.60
CA ASP A 234 24.11 11.05 -24.71
C ASP A 234 24.12 12.04 -23.52
N ILE A 235 22.91 12.37 -23.04
CA ILE A 235 22.71 13.21 -21.87
C ILE A 235 22.43 12.29 -20.69
N VAL A 236 23.22 12.42 -19.64
CA VAL A 236 23.06 11.61 -18.42
C VAL A 236 22.54 12.50 -17.30
N LEU A 237 21.36 12.14 -16.78
CA LEU A 237 20.77 12.75 -15.58
C LEU A 237 20.91 11.78 -14.42
N ARG A 238 21.39 12.24 -13.29
CA ARG A 238 21.47 11.44 -12.06
C ARG A 238 20.68 12.10 -10.96
N MET A 239 19.96 11.29 -10.21
CA MET A 239 19.23 11.73 -9.03
C MET A 239 19.17 10.64 -7.98
N THR A 240 19.00 11.00 -6.72
CA THR A 240 18.71 10.08 -5.63
C THR A 240 17.30 10.33 -5.16
N LEU A 241 16.43 9.31 -5.22
CA LEU A 241 15.10 9.34 -4.64
C LEU A 241 15.20 8.97 -3.17
N PRO A 242 14.38 9.58 -2.29
CA PRO A 242 14.47 9.37 -0.85
C PRO A 242 14.13 7.93 -0.44
N LYS A 243 14.66 7.49 0.70
CA LYS A 243 14.38 6.17 1.28
C LYS A 243 12.89 5.91 1.45
N THR A 244 12.10 6.97 1.67
CA THR A 244 10.64 6.89 1.86
C THR A 244 9.87 6.27 0.68
N VAL A 245 10.43 6.26 -0.54
CA VAL A 245 9.82 5.61 -1.72
C VAL A 245 10.42 4.24 -2.05
N SER A 246 11.44 3.80 -1.31
CA SER A 246 12.16 2.55 -1.62
C SER A 246 11.30 1.28 -1.45
N TYR A 247 10.18 1.36 -0.74
CA TYR A 247 9.22 0.26 -0.64
C TYR A 247 8.62 -0.13 -2.00
N MET A 248 8.45 0.83 -2.91
CA MET A 248 7.98 0.54 -4.27
C MET A 248 8.99 -0.28 -5.07
N TYR A 249 10.29 -0.01 -4.88
CA TYR A 249 11.35 -0.81 -5.50
C TYR A 249 11.35 -2.26 -5.00
N ASN A 250 11.04 -2.49 -3.72
CA ASN A 250 10.92 -3.84 -3.17
C ASN A 250 9.72 -4.59 -3.75
N ALA A 251 8.64 -3.87 -4.06
CA ALA A 251 7.42 -4.44 -4.63
C ALA A 251 7.53 -4.70 -6.14
N ASP A 252 8.31 -3.87 -6.86
CA ASP A 252 8.56 -3.97 -8.29
C ASP A 252 9.91 -3.29 -8.60
N THR A 253 10.94 -4.06 -8.95
CA THR A 253 12.28 -3.53 -9.24
C THR A 253 12.32 -2.64 -10.47
N ASP A 254 11.37 -2.79 -11.39
CA ASP A 254 11.23 -1.97 -12.59
C ASP A 254 10.32 -0.75 -12.42
N TYR A 255 9.78 -0.53 -11.21
CA TYR A 255 8.81 0.53 -10.94
C TYR A 255 9.32 1.91 -11.37
N PHE A 256 10.57 2.23 -11.07
CA PHE A 256 11.20 3.50 -11.40
C PHE A 256 11.86 3.53 -12.79
N ASN A 257 11.97 2.37 -13.44
CA ASN A 257 12.56 2.27 -14.78
C ASN A 257 11.49 2.31 -15.87
N HIS A 258 10.47 1.43 -15.77
CA HIS A 258 9.52 1.17 -16.85
C HIS A 258 8.07 1.14 -16.39
N SER A 259 7.76 0.48 -15.25
CA SER A 259 6.37 0.17 -14.90
C SER A 259 5.53 1.43 -14.66
N ALA A 260 6.08 2.43 -13.98
CA ALA A 260 5.38 3.66 -13.62
C ALA A 260 6.08 4.94 -14.11
N ALA A 261 7.30 4.82 -14.65
CA ALA A 261 8.13 5.95 -15.02
C ALA A 261 7.84 6.49 -16.42
N LYS A 262 7.86 7.81 -16.57
CA LYS A 262 7.73 8.52 -17.83
C LYS A 262 8.71 9.67 -17.91
N LEU A 263 9.27 9.90 -19.10
CA LEU A 263 10.08 11.07 -19.42
C LEU A 263 9.41 11.86 -20.54
N THR A 264 9.20 13.16 -20.32
CA THR A 264 8.64 14.07 -21.33
C THR A 264 9.58 15.22 -21.64
N LEU A 265 9.56 15.71 -22.86
CA LEU A 265 10.16 16.97 -23.29
C LEU A 265 9.03 17.92 -23.65
N GLY A 266 8.79 18.92 -22.80
CA GLY A 266 7.57 19.71 -22.88
C GLY A 266 6.34 18.81 -22.74
N GLU A 267 5.43 18.86 -23.70
CA GLU A 267 4.23 18.01 -23.73
C GLU A 267 4.46 16.63 -24.40
N LYS A 268 5.61 16.43 -25.05
CA LYS A 268 5.90 15.20 -25.80
C LYS A 268 6.51 14.14 -24.91
N GLN A 269 5.83 13.00 -24.76
CA GLN A 269 6.42 11.82 -24.12
C GLN A 269 7.52 11.22 -25.00
N LEU A 270 8.69 11.00 -24.41
CA LEU A 270 9.79 10.30 -25.05
C LEU A 270 9.55 8.78 -25.04
N LYS A 271 10.06 8.10 -26.05
CA LYS A 271 9.93 6.64 -26.17
C LYS A 271 11.01 5.97 -25.37
N ASP A 272 10.59 5.17 -24.40
CA ASP A 272 11.47 4.32 -23.60
C ASP A 272 12.25 3.33 -24.49
N THR A 273 13.46 3.01 -24.08
CA THR A 273 14.44 2.16 -24.75
C THR A 273 14.99 2.69 -26.09
N THR A 274 14.23 3.48 -26.82
CA THR A 274 14.66 4.03 -28.11
C THR A 274 15.23 5.43 -28.01
N GLN A 275 14.65 6.29 -27.17
CA GLN A 275 15.09 7.68 -26.99
C GLN A 275 15.78 7.90 -25.63
N TYR A 276 15.45 7.11 -24.62
CA TYR A 276 16.13 7.14 -23.33
C TYR A 276 16.16 5.76 -22.69
N THR A 277 16.99 5.59 -21.68
CA THR A 277 17.00 4.44 -20.80
C THR A 277 17.05 4.90 -19.36
N THR A 278 16.49 4.11 -18.45
CA THR A 278 16.49 4.38 -17.02
C THR A 278 17.12 3.22 -16.29
N ASN A 279 17.96 3.49 -15.32
CA ASN A 279 18.51 2.50 -14.41
C ASN A 279 18.32 2.96 -12.97
N SER A 280 17.72 2.12 -12.14
CA SER A 280 17.53 2.38 -10.72
C SER A 280 18.25 1.34 -9.88
N ILE A 281 18.92 1.80 -8.82
CA ILE A 281 19.65 0.94 -7.88
C ILE A 281 19.25 1.36 -6.47
N LYS A 282 18.72 0.40 -5.71
CA LYS A 282 18.42 0.62 -4.30
C LYS A 282 19.69 0.69 -3.46
N THR A 283 19.77 1.69 -2.59
CA THR A 283 20.85 1.92 -1.63
C THR A 283 20.29 2.05 -0.22
N GLU A 284 21.13 2.19 0.78
CA GLU A 284 20.71 2.45 2.16
C GLU A 284 20.03 3.83 2.31
N SER A 285 20.45 4.81 1.51
CA SER A 285 19.91 6.18 1.54
C SER A 285 18.68 6.40 0.67
N GLY A 286 18.33 5.45 -0.21
CA GLY A 286 17.20 5.59 -1.12
C GLY A 286 17.40 4.82 -2.43
N ILE A 287 17.03 5.43 -3.55
CA ILE A 287 17.17 4.85 -4.88
C ILE A 287 18.01 5.79 -5.74
N ASN A 288 19.17 5.32 -6.19
CA ASN A 288 19.98 6.05 -7.18
C ASN A 288 19.40 5.78 -8.57
N LEU A 289 18.97 6.83 -9.23
CA LEU A 289 18.37 6.80 -10.55
C LEU A 289 19.31 7.47 -11.56
N THR A 290 19.59 6.77 -12.65
CA THR A 290 20.32 7.29 -13.81
C THR A 290 19.42 7.24 -15.03
N ILE A 291 19.18 8.38 -15.67
CA ILE A 291 18.43 8.50 -16.91
C ILE A 291 19.44 8.88 -17.99
N THR A 292 19.56 8.05 -19.01
CA THR A 292 20.41 8.32 -20.17
C THR A 292 19.54 8.61 -21.38
N ILE A 293 19.56 9.85 -21.86
CA ILE A 293 18.86 10.28 -23.06
C ILE A 293 19.82 10.15 -24.23
N LYS A 294 19.45 9.37 -25.22
CA LYS A 294 20.28 9.16 -26.42
C LYS A 294 20.48 10.46 -27.17
N SER A 295 21.60 10.58 -27.83
CA SER A 295 22.05 11.83 -28.46
C SER A 295 20.95 12.54 -29.26
N PRO A 296 20.82 13.87 -29.16
CA PRO A 296 19.84 14.63 -29.91
C PRO A 296 19.97 14.43 -31.42
N ALA A 297 21.19 14.26 -31.94
CA ALA A 297 21.43 13.98 -33.34
C ALA A 297 20.80 12.67 -33.83
N SER A 298 20.74 11.63 -32.95
CA SER A 298 20.15 10.33 -33.30
C SER A 298 18.64 10.27 -33.06
N THR A 299 18.11 11.07 -32.14
CA THR A 299 16.71 10.96 -31.67
C THR A 299 15.83 12.13 -32.11
N GLY A 300 16.43 13.22 -32.63
CA GLY A 300 15.71 14.44 -32.98
C GLY A 300 15.10 15.17 -31.77
N ILE A 301 15.65 14.96 -30.57
CA ILE A 301 15.21 15.63 -29.34
C ILE A 301 15.72 17.07 -29.38
N GLY A 302 14.82 18.05 -29.34
CA GLY A 302 15.14 19.48 -29.24
C GLY A 302 15.44 19.90 -27.81
N THR A 303 15.68 21.21 -27.64
CA THR A 303 15.84 21.86 -26.32
C THR A 303 14.49 22.07 -25.66
N GLY A 304 14.46 22.15 -24.33
CA GLY A 304 13.23 22.40 -23.56
C GLY A 304 13.29 21.90 -22.12
N THR A 305 12.15 21.83 -21.47
CA THR A 305 12.03 21.29 -20.12
C THR A 305 11.80 19.78 -20.20
N LEU A 306 12.75 19.01 -19.68
CA LEU A 306 12.61 17.59 -19.47
C LEU A 306 11.91 17.34 -18.13
N THR A 307 10.88 16.52 -18.11
CA THR A 307 10.18 16.11 -16.89
C THR A 307 10.22 14.60 -16.76
N TYR A 308 10.85 14.11 -15.69
CA TYR A 308 10.75 12.74 -15.24
C TYR A 308 9.63 12.64 -14.21
N SER A 309 8.70 11.72 -14.40
CA SER A 309 7.61 11.46 -13.48
C SER A 309 7.41 9.98 -13.29
N VAL A 310 7.00 9.60 -12.08
CA VAL A 310 6.62 8.24 -11.71
C VAL A 310 5.16 8.27 -11.27
N GLU A 311 4.31 7.54 -11.96
CA GLU A 311 2.91 7.43 -11.60
C GLU A 311 2.75 6.61 -10.31
N ASN A 312 1.80 6.99 -9.47
CA ASN A 312 1.47 6.25 -8.25
C ASN A 312 0.49 5.11 -8.57
N ILE A 313 0.98 4.11 -9.30
CA ILE A 313 0.21 2.91 -9.65
C ILE A 313 0.43 1.80 -8.60
N ILE A 314 -0.52 0.86 -8.55
CA ILE A 314 -0.36 -0.33 -7.68
C ILE A 314 0.73 -1.22 -8.29
N PRO A 315 1.79 -1.58 -7.53
CA PRO A 315 2.86 -2.43 -8.04
C PRO A 315 2.39 -3.84 -8.41
N ALA A 316 3.08 -4.46 -9.38
CA ALA A 316 2.72 -5.78 -9.91
C ALA A 316 2.64 -6.88 -8.83
N SER A 317 3.51 -6.84 -7.81
CA SER A 317 3.47 -7.80 -6.69
C SER A 317 2.18 -7.72 -5.87
N TRP A 318 1.58 -6.53 -5.74
CA TRP A 318 0.30 -6.34 -5.09
C TRP A 318 -0.86 -6.80 -5.97
N LEU A 319 -0.82 -6.49 -7.27
CA LEU A 319 -1.83 -6.96 -8.23
C LEU A 319 -1.87 -8.49 -8.31
N ALA A 320 -0.72 -9.15 -8.20
CA ALA A 320 -0.64 -10.61 -8.18
C ALA A 320 -1.34 -11.27 -6.98
N LEU A 321 -1.55 -10.53 -5.89
CA LEU A 321 -2.30 -10.98 -4.71
C LEU A 321 -3.81 -10.82 -4.87
N SER A 322 -4.29 -10.07 -5.86
CA SER A 322 -5.71 -9.84 -6.09
C SER A 322 -6.32 -10.93 -6.97
N VAL A 323 -7.56 -11.26 -6.69
CA VAL A 323 -8.43 -12.06 -7.56
C VAL A 323 -9.80 -11.38 -7.63
N ASN A 324 -10.39 -11.39 -8.83
CA ASN A 324 -11.69 -10.76 -9.09
C ASN A 324 -12.82 -11.78 -9.23
N ASP A 325 -12.46 -13.06 -9.22
CA ASP A 325 -13.38 -14.19 -9.23
C ASP A 325 -12.78 -15.33 -8.40
N ASP A 326 -13.42 -15.68 -7.29
CA ASP A 326 -13.04 -16.76 -6.40
C ASP A 326 -14.10 -17.91 -6.38
N SER A 327 -14.98 -17.92 -7.37
CA SER A 327 -16.04 -18.92 -7.52
C SER A 327 -15.55 -20.28 -8.02
N SER A 328 -14.36 -20.33 -8.60
CA SER A 328 -13.79 -21.58 -9.13
C SER A 328 -13.83 -22.73 -8.11
N PRO A 329 -14.16 -23.95 -8.51
CA PRO A 329 -14.02 -25.13 -7.63
C PRO A 329 -12.55 -25.44 -7.31
N ASN A 330 -11.61 -24.98 -8.12
CA ASN A 330 -10.17 -25.13 -7.86
C ASN A 330 -9.66 -24.03 -6.93
N VAL A 331 -9.68 -24.29 -5.64
CA VAL A 331 -9.23 -23.34 -4.60
C VAL A 331 -7.75 -22.95 -4.71
N LEU A 332 -6.91 -23.72 -5.43
CA LEU A 332 -5.49 -23.40 -5.62
C LEU A 332 -5.29 -22.10 -6.40
N MET A 333 -6.28 -21.67 -7.18
CA MET A 333 -6.23 -20.45 -7.97
C MET A 333 -6.29 -19.18 -7.12
N TYR A 334 -6.88 -19.26 -5.91
CA TYR A 334 -7.13 -18.07 -5.06
C TYR A 334 -6.84 -18.30 -3.56
N ARG A 335 -6.41 -19.49 -3.13
CA ARG A 335 -6.16 -19.77 -1.70
C ARG A 335 -5.13 -18.84 -1.05
N ASP A 336 -4.16 -18.36 -1.84
CA ASP A 336 -3.10 -17.45 -1.41
C ASP A 336 -3.31 -16.03 -1.97
N LYS A 337 -4.56 -15.69 -2.32
CA LYS A 337 -4.96 -14.39 -2.87
C LYS A 337 -6.15 -13.82 -2.09
N THR A 338 -6.43 -12.55 -2.36
CA THR A 338 -7.51 -11.80 -1.73
C THR A 338 -8.50 -11.30 -2.77
N PHE A 339 -9.78 -11.61 -2.59
CA PHE A 339 -10.84 -11.15 -3.49
C PHE A 339 -10.99 -9.63 -3.41
N GLY A 340 -10.91 -8.97 -4.56
CA GLY A 340 -11.13 -7.53 -4.71
C GLY A 340 -10.01 -6.62 -4.18
N LEU A 341 -8.85 -7.16 -3.76
CA LEU A 341 -7.77 -6.37 -3.18
C LEU A 341 -7.34 -5.19 -4.06
N GLU A 342 -7.23 -5.40 -5.38
CA GLU A 342 -6.86 -4.33 -6.32
C GLU A 342 -7.79 -3.12 -6.19
N TYR A 343 -9.09 -3.34 -6.07
CA TYR A 343 -10.10 -2.28 -5.97
C TYR A 343 -10.11 -1.60 -4.60
N LEU A 344 -9.80 -2.34 -3.53
CA LEU A 344 -9.57 -1.78 -2.20
C LEU A 344 -8.38 -0.80 -2.24
N LEU A 345 -7.25 -1.24 -2.80
CA LEU A 345 -6.04 -0.42 -2.89
C LEU A 345 -6.23 0.80 -3.80
N LYS A 346 -6.91 0.63 -4.95
CA LYS A 346 -7.25 1.74 -5.84
C LYS A 346 -8.15 2.77 -5.16
N GLY A 347 -9.18 2.32 -4.44
CA GLY A 347 -10.08 3.21 -3.72
C GLY A 347 -9.37 4.02 -2.63
N ILE A 348 -8.44 3.39 -1.89
CA ILE A 348 -7.57 4.07 -0.92
C ILE A 348 -6.68 5.09 -1.62
N ARG A 349 -5.93 4.68 -2.66
CA ARG A 349 -5.04 5.57 -3.41
C ARG A 349 -5.79 6.78 -3.96
N ASP A 350 -6.93 6.56 -4.60
CA ASP A 350 -7.72 7.63 -5.23
C ASP A 350 -8.23 8.65 -4.19
N ALA A 351 -8.50 8.19 -2.96
CA ALA A 351 -8.94 9.06 -1.88
C ALA A 351 -7.80 9.88 -1.24
N PHE A 352 -6.63 9.28 -1.05
CA PHE A 352 -5.51 9.92 -0.36
C PHE A 352 -4.62 10.73 -1.29
N ASP A 353 -4.28 10.19 -2.46
CA ASP A 353 -3.33 10.78 -3.39
C ASP A 353 -3.98 11.27 -4.70
N GLY A 354 -5.14 10.74 -5.06
CA GLY A 354 -5.78 11.03 -6.34
C GLY A 354 -4.87 10.61 -7.52
N ASN A 355 -4.73 11.52 -8.49
CA ASN A 355 -3.89 11.30 -9.67
C ASN A 355 -2.48 11.92 -9.52
N LYS A 356 -2.05 12.25 -8.30
CA LYS A 356 -0.73 12.83 -8.08
C LYS A 356 0.36 11.80 -8.39
N PRO A 357 1.42 12.20 -9.11
CA PRO A 357 2.56 11.32 -9.32
C PRO A 357 3.29 11.07 -7.99
N LEU A 358 3.88 9.88 -7.86
CA LEU A 358 4.76 9.56 -6.72
C LEU A 358 6.03 10.40 -6.73
N VAL A 359 6.59 10.64 -7.93
CA VAL A 359 7.78 11.46 -8.16
C VAL A 359 7.55 12.34 -9.38
N LYS A 360 7.96 13.60 -9.31
CA LYS A 360 8.01 14.50 -10.46
C LYS A 360 9.20 15.43 -10.34
N THR A 361 10.07 15.43 -11.33
CA THR A 361 11.28 16.26 -11.37
C THR A 361 11.45 16.87 -12.75
N THR A 362 11.84 18.13 -12.79
CA THR A 362 12.05 18.87 -14.04
C THR A 362 13.52 19.30 -14.18
N PHE A 363 14.00 19.26 -15.42
CA PHE A 363 15.33 19.70 -15.80
C PHE A 363 15.24 20.63 -17.01
N GLU A 364 15.90 21.79 -16.96
CA GLU A 364 16.02 22.63 -18.13
C GLU A 364 17.13 22.09 -19.04
N TYR A 365 16.75 21.75 -20.28
CA TYR A 365 17.67 21.34 -21.33
C TYR A 365 17.76 22.43 -22.39
N LYS A 366 18.92 23.11 -22.45
CA LYS A 366 19.16 24.24 -23.37
C LYS A 366 20.17 23.87 -24.44
#